data_e0e7cd33915656052217b9219f84ec7d
#
_entry.id   e0e7cd33915656052217b9219f84ec7d
#
_cell.length_a   1.000
_cell.length_b   1.000
_cell.length_c   1.000
_cell.angle_alpha   90.00
_cell.angle_beta   90.00
_cell.angle_gamma   90.00
#
_symmetry.space_group_name_H-M   'P 1'
#
loop_
_entity.id
_entity.type
_entity.pdbx_description
1 polymer ?
#
loop_
_entity_poly.entity_id
_entity_poly.type
_entity_poly.pdbx_seq_one_letter_code
_entity_poly.pdbx_strand_id
1 'polypeptide(L)'
;SPASMWMALAIAAQGANGTTRSQLNELLGSGSLTDSDYQSLLSSINGQYSGAKSEMSAANSLWIDDDYSLASDYQSTVKKMFEAEVTTLPFDDQAAAKMSDWIANHTNGSLKPKITLRDREVLSIINTVYADGRWKDPFEEQSTGNGTFHGEAGDAQVPMMHRTFSQMAYGHDEYNTWQRVEIPFDNGGNLAIVLPAEGHFDELAGDAEKLSWAFGTCSTASLGEGAMGCAADSMPGWGVSVNSVMVNVTLPRFTIDSMFDSEATIKAFEKLGVTDAFSAGDADFTKMIDTGSHGENLYIGSILQGTRIEVNEAGAKAMSFTKVGADSVSAPVDNVEFTVDRPFLYSYVTPDGIPLFIGAVRNLGGVGGEN
;
A
#
# COMPACT_ATOMS: atom_id res chain seq x y z
N SER A 1 -2.10 -2.25 -2.43
CA SER A 1 -0.84 -2.08 -1.67
C SER A 1 0.36 -2.07 -2.62
N PRO A 2 0.97 -0.89 -2.86
CA PRO A 2 2.17 -0.81 -3.69
C PRO A 2 3.32 -1.66 -3.14
N ALA A 3 3.53 -1.63 -1.82
CA ALA A 3 4.58 -2.40 -1.17
C ALA A 3 4.42 -3.91 -1.36
N SER A 4 3.18 -4.42 -1.25
CA SER A 4 2.88 -5.83 -1.49
C SER A 4 3.15 -6.23 -2.94
N MET A 5 2.68 -5.45 -3.90
CA MET A 5 2.87 -5.70 -5.33
C MET A 5 4.36 -5.67 -5.70
N TRP A 6 5.07 -4.67 -5.20
CA TRP A 6 6.50 -4.52 -5.41
C TRP A 6 7.28 -5.75 -4.89
N MET A 7 6.96 -6.22 -3.67
CA MET A 7 7.64 -7.41 -3.09
C MET A 7 7.36 -8.68 -3.89
N ALA A 8 6.13 -8.92 -4.29
CA ALA A 8 5.78 -10.11 -5.09
C ALA A 8 6.52 -10.12 -6.44
N LEU A 9 6.56 -8.97 -7.14
CA LEU A 9 7.31 -8.85 -8.38
C LEU A 9 8.82 -8.91 -8.17
N ALA A 10 9.34 -8.39 -7.05
CA ALA A 10 10.76 -8.49 -6.70
C ALA A 10 11.18 -9.96 -6.46
N ILE A 11 10.34 -10.75 -5.80
CA ILE A 11 10.54 -12.21 -5.65
C ILE A 11 10.56 -12.88 -7.02
N ALA A 12 9.61 -12.57 -7.89
CA ALA A 12 9.58 -13.08 -9.27
C ALA A 12 10.85 -12.71 -10.05
N ALA A 13 11.31 -11.46 -9.93
CA ALA A 13 12.51 -10.98 -10.60
C ALA A 13 13.79 -11.75 -10.23
N GLN A 14 13.88 -12.29 -8.99
CA GLN A 14 15.03 -13.12 -8.61
C GLN A 14 15.11 -14.44 -9.39
N GLY A 15 13.96 -14.97 -9.80
CA GLY A 15 13.87 -16.19 -10.62
C GLY A 15 13.89 -15.94 -12.13
N ALA A 16 13.82 -14.68 -12.54
CA ALA A 16 13.84 -14.28 -13.94
C ALA A 16 15.26 -14.19 -14.51
N ASN A 17 15.35 -14.30 -15.84
CA ASN A 17 16.59 -14.16 -16.60
C ASN A 17 16.36 -13.25 -17.82
N GLY A 18 17.43 -12.91 -18.54
CA GLY A 18 17.38 -12.17 -19.81
C GLY A 18 16.51 -10.89 -19.75
N THR A 19 15.70 -10.70 -20.78
CA THR A 19 14.82 -9.54 -20.95
C THR A 19 13.73 -9.47 -19.87
N THR A 20 13.15 -10.61 -19.48
CA THR A 20 12.15 -10.69 -18.41
C THR A 20 12.68 -10.07 -17.12
N ARG A 21 13.92 -10.42 -16.71
CA ARG A 21 14.56 -9.83 -15.54
C ARG A 21 14.81 -8.34 -15.70
N SER A 22 15.25 -7.91 -16.88
CA SER A 22 15.56 -6.50 -17.14
C SER A 22 14.31 -5.63 -17.05
N GLN A 23 13.21 -6.05 -17.65
CA GLN A 23 11.92 -5.34 -17.60
C GLN A 23 11.40 -5.23 -16.15
N LEU A 24 11.45 -6.34 -15.39
CA LEU A 24 11.03 -6.35 -13.98
C LEU A 24 11.92 -5.41 -13.13
N ASN A 25 13.24 -5.48 -13.30
CA ASN A 25 14.15 -4.62 -12.54
C ASN A 25 13.99 -3.14 -12.89
N GLU A 26 13.70 -2.80 -14.13
CA GLU A 26 13.45 -1.43 -14.57
C GLU A 26 12.16 -0.89 -13.93
N LEU A 27 11.05 -1.65 -13.99
CA LEU A 27 9.80 -1.28 -13.34
C LEU A 27 9.96 -1.07 -11.83
N LEU A 28 10.69 -1.97 -11.18
CA LEU A 28 10.88 -1.96 -9.72
C LEU A 28 11.94 -0.96 -9.25
N GLY A 29 12.72 -0.37 -10.15
CA GLY A 29 13.89 0.41 -9.78
C GLY A 29 14.96 -0.41 -9.03
N SER A 30 14.94 -1.75 -9.19
CA SER A 30 15.68 -2.67 -8.33
C SER A 30 17.04 -3.10 -8.90
N GLY A 31 17.45 -2.57 -10.04
CA GLY A 31 18.67 -3.00 -10.73
C GLY A 31 19.97 -2.78 -9.94
N SER A 32 19.98 -1.88 -8.98
CA SER A 32 21.11 -1.60 -8.08
C SER A 32 20.93 -2.08 -6.64
N LEU A 33 19.76 -2.65 -6.29
CA LEU A 33 19.49 -3.11 -4.93
C LEU A 33 20.29 -4.38 -4.60
N THR A 34 20.78 -4.42 -3.36
CA THR A 34 21.50 -5.55 -2.79
C THR A 34 20.58 -6.41 -1.91
N ASP A 35 21.02 -7.61 -1.54
CA ASP A 35 20.29 -8.48 -0.60
C ASP A 35 19.94 -7.74 0.70
N SER A 36 20.84 -6.88 1.19
CA SER A 36 20.62 -6.13 2.43
C SER A 36 19.54 -5.07 2.29
N ASP A 37 19.33 -4.50 1.10
CA ASP A 37 18.27 -3.50 0.87
C ASP A 37 16.89 -4.13 1.00
N TYR A 38 16.70 -5.34 0.43
CA TYR A 38 15.46 -6.10 0.59
C TYR A 38 15.18 -6.49 2.05
N GLN A 39 16.22 -6.97 2.75
CA GLN A 39 16.10 -7.31 4.17
C GLN A 39 15.79 -6.08 5.03
N SER A 40 16.39 -4.93 4.72
CA SER A 40 16.13 -3.67 5.42
C SER A 40 14.70 -3.20 5.21
N LEU A 41 14.17 -3.31 3.99
CA LEU A 41 12.77 -2.98 3.68
C LEU A 41 11.80 -3.85 4.50
N LEU A 42 12.02 -5.17 4.52
CA LEU A 42 11.19 -6.08 5.31
C LEU A 42 11.29 -5.78 6.82
N SER A 43 12.50 -5.57 7.31
CA SER A 43 12.75 -5.23 8.72
C SER A 43 12.10 -3.92 9.12
N SER A 44 12.06 -2.92 8.24
CA SER A 44 11.37 -1.66 8.46
C SER A 44 9.86 -1.85 8.57
N ILE A 45 9.26 -2.67 7.72
CA ILE A 45 7.82 -2.96 7.78
C ILE A 45 7.49 -3.81 9.01
N ASN A 46 8.28 -4.86 9.28
CA ASN A 46 8.06 -5.79 10.40
C ASN A 46 8.59 -5.28 11.75
N GLY A 47 9.15 -4.07 11.77
CA GLY A 47 9.73 -3.48 12.97
C GLY A 47 8.70 -3.24 14.07
N GLN A 48 9.13 -3.48 15.32
CA GLN A 48 8.34 -3.13 16.48
C GLN A 48 8.80 -1.78 17.03
N TYR A 49 7.88 -0.84 17.12
CA TYR A 49 8.13 0.51 17.61
C TYR A 49 7.82 0.55 19.11
N SER A 50 8.83 0.86 19.92
CA SER A 50 8.74 0.82 21.38
C SER A 50 7.60 1.70 21.92
N GLY A 51 6.65 1.10 22.63
CA GLY A 51 5.52 1.78 23.25
C GLY A 51 4.34 2.06 22.31
N ALA A 52 4.48 1.80 21.02
CA ALA A 52 3.39 1.91 20.06
C ALA A 52 2.40 0.74 20.19
N LYS A 53 1.12 1.04 19.88
CA LYS A 53 0.07 0.03 19.72
C LYS A 53 -0.21 -0.29 18.25
N SER A 54 0.32 0.53 17.36
CA SER A 54 0.29 0.27 15.93
C SER A 54 1.09 -0.98 15.59
N GLU A 55 0.54 -1.80 14.69
CA GLU A 55 1.15 -3.02 14.22
C GLU A 55 1.28 -2.97 12.70
N MET A 56 2.40 -3.43 12.19
CA MET A 56 2.61 -3.60 10.76
C MET A 56 3.34 -4.91 10.53
N SER A 57 3.01 -5.61 9.45
CA SER A 57 3.73 -6.81 9.03
C SER A 57 3.63 -7.02 7.53
N ALA A 58 4.69 -7.58 6.97
CA ALA A 58 4.71 -8.13 5.63
C ALA A 58 5.20 -9.57 5.69
N ALA A 59 4.55 -10.44 4.96
CA ALA A 59 4.91 -11.84 4.86
C ALA A 59 4.90 -12.30 3.40
N ASN A 60 5.80 -13.21 3.08
CA ASN A 60 5.98 -13.74 1.73
C ASN A 60 5.89 -15.26 1.73
N SER A 61 5.25 -15.83 0.74
CA SER A 61 5.23 -17.27 0.52
C SER A 61 5.32 -17.64 -0.95
N LEU A 62 5.96 -18.78 -1.19
CA LEU A 62 5.99 -19.45 -2.48
C LEU A 62 5.32 -20.82 -2.32
N TRP A 63 4.42 -21.09 -3.21
CA TRP A 63 3.70 -22.36 -3.30
C TRP A 63 4.05 -23.00 -4.62
N ILE A 64 4.48 -24.24 -4.61
CA ILE A 64 4.85 -24.97 -5.82
C ILE A 64 4.11 -26.30 -5.86
N ASP A 65 3.61 -26.66 -7.04
CA ASP A 65 3.02 -27.97 -7.29
C ASP A 65 4.04 -29.08 -7.07
N ASP A 66 3.65 -30.20 -6.49
CA ASP A 66 4.57 -31.26 -6.08
C ASP A 66 5.15 -32.08 -7.24
N ASP A 67 4.62 -31.91 -8.45
CA ASP A 67 5.26 -32.42 -9.68
C ASP A 67 6.50 -31.61 -10.07
N TYR A 68 6.75 -30.45 -9.45
CA TYR A 68 7.87 -29.54 -9.76
C TYR A 68 8.78 -29.32 -8.56
N SER A 69 10.01 -28.89 -8.83
CA SER A 69 10.98 -28.54 -7.80
C SER A 69 11.55 -27.15 -8.04
N LEU A 70 11.58 -26.32 -6.98
CA LEU A 70 12.30 -25.05 -7.04
C LEU A 70 13.79 -25.28 -7.16
N ALA A 71 14.45 -24.48 -8.00
CA ALA A 71 15.89 -24.44 -8.06
C ALA A 71 16.46 -24.05 -6.69
N SER A 72 17.46 -24.80 -6.23
CA SER A 72 18.01 -24.65 -4.86
C SER A 72 18.53 -23.24 -4.55
N ASP A 73 19.16 -22.63 -5.55
CA ASP A 73 19.71 -21.27 -5.44
C ASP A 73 18.59 -20.23 -5.33
N TYR A 74 17.52 -20.38 -6.13
CA TYR A 74 16.35 -19.51 -6.05
C TYR A 74 15.65 -19.65 -4.69
N GLN A 75 15.41 -20.88 -4.23
CA GLN A 75 14.82 -21.12 -2.93
C GLN A 75 15.65 -20.49 -1.80
N SER A 76 16.97 -20.62 -1.86
CA SER A 76 17.88 -20.03 -0.87
C SER A 76 17.83 -18.50 -0.91
N THR A 77 17.78 -17.92 -2.11
CA THR A 77 17.70 -16.47 -2.33
C THR A 77 16.41 -15.91 -1.74
N VAL A 78 15.23 -16.46 -2.07
CA VAL A 78 13.97 -15.92 -1.61
C VAL A 78 13.76 -16.08 -0.11
N LYS A 79 14.26 -17.17 0.48
CA LYS A 79 14.26 -17.34 1.94
C LYS A 79 15.16 -16.32 2.64
N LYS A 80 16.33 -16.04 2.07
CA LYS A 80 17.30 -15.10 2.66
C LYS A 80 16.88 -13.64 2.51
N MET A 81 16.44 -13.24 1.31
CA MET A 81 16.16 -11.83 1.00
C MET A 81 14.77 -11.39 1.43
N PHE A 82 13.78 -12.27 1.35
CA PHE A 82 12.37 -11.95 1.55
C PHE A 82 11.72 -12.71 2.71
N GLU A 83 12.48 -13.52 3.44
CA GLU A 83 11.96 -14.39 4.52
C GLU A 83 10.79 -15.27 4.05
N ALA A 84 10.80 -15.64 2.76
CA ALA A 84 9.68 -16.31 2.13
C ALA A 84 9.51 -17.75 2.64
N GLU A 85 8.30 -18.09 3.06
CA GLU A 85 7.89 -19.46 3.33
C GLU A 85 7.74 -20.22 2.01
N VAL A 86 8.29 -21.44 1.93
CA VAL A 86 8.19 -22.26 0.73
C VAL A 86 7.41 -23.52 1.04
N THR A 87 6.31 -23.74 0.33
CA THR A 87 5.41 -24.88 0.50
C THR A 87 5.26 -25.64 -0.81
N THR A 88 5.46 -26.97 -0.77
CA THR A 88 5.24 -27.88 -1.90
C THR A 88 4.05 -28.78 -1.59
N LEU A 89 3.07 -28.83 -2.49
CA LEU A 89 1.87 -29.65 -2.36
C LEU A 89 1.13 -29.74 -3.72
N PRO A 90 0.25 -30.75 -3.93
CA PRO A 90 -0.57 -30.78 -5.14
C PRO A 90 -1.42 -29.54 -5.29
N PHE A 91 -1.45 -28.94 -6.50
CA PHE A 91 -2.27 -27.75 -6.77
C PHE A 91 -3.74 -28.13 -7.04
N ASP A 92 -4.47 -28.33 -5.96
CA ASP A 92 -5.88 -28.65 -5.93
C ASP A 92 -6.70 -27.66 -5.07
N ASP A 93 -7.97 -27.92 -4.85
CA ASP A 93 -8.84 -27.09 -3.99
C ASP A 93 -8.34 -26.99 -2.54
N GLN A 94 -7.58 -27.98 -2.06
CA GLN A 94 -6.99 -27.95 -0.71
C GLN A 94 -5.78 -27.00 -0.68
N ALA A 95 -5.00 -26.93 -1.75
CA ALA A 95 -3.95 -25.95 -1.90
C ALA A 95 -4.50 -24.51 -1.86
N ALA A 96 -5.54 -24.26 -2.67
CA ALA A 96 -6.23 -22.97 -2.68
C ALA A 96 -6.77 -22.56 -1.29
N ALA A 97 -7.36 -23.53 -0.57
CA ALA A 97 -7.83 -23.29 0.80
C ALA A 97 -6.68 -22.96 1.78
N LYS A 98 -5.55 -23.68 1.70
CA LYS A 98 -4.36 -23.41 2.53
C LYS A 98 -3.73 -22.06 2.23
N MET A 99 -3.65 -21.67 0.96
CA MET A 99 -3.19 -20.32 0.56
C MET A 99 -4.08 -19.22 1.13
N SER A 100 -5.41 -19.41 1.07
CA SER A 100 -6.39 -18.49 1.67
C SER A 100 -6.24 -18.41 3.19
N ASP A 101 -6.04 -19.55 3.87
CA ASP A 101 -5.80 -19.59 5.32
C ASP A 101 -4.46 -18.95 5.68
N TRP A 102 -3.42 -19.13 4.88
CA TRP A 102 -2.13 -18.47 5.07
C TRP A 102 -2.28 -16.93 5.00
N ILE A 103 -3.01 -16.42 4.00
CA ILE A 103 -3.32 -14.98 3.90
C ILE A 103 -4.08 -14.51 5.15
N ALA A 104 -5.10 -15.24 5.58
CA ALA A 104 -5.88 -14.88 6.76
C ALA A 104 -5.01 -14.82 8.02
N ASN A 105 -4.11 -15.77 8.20
CA ASN A 105 -3.21 -15.83 9.35
C ASN A 105 -2.22 -14.66 9.38
N HIS A 106 -1.69 -14.24 8.22
CA HIS A 106 -0.73 -13.14 8.12
C HIS A 106 -1.37 -11.75 8.00
N THR A 107 -2.71 -11.69 7.99
CA THR A 107 -3.47 -10.42 7.98
C THR A 107 -4.41 -10.29 9.18
N ASN A 108 -4.14 -11.02 10.26
CA ASN A 108 -4.99 -11.05 11.47
C ASN A 108 -6.49 -11.26 11.15
N GLY A 109 -6.78 -12.13 10.16
CA GLY A 109 -8.14 -12.42 9.70
C GLY A 109 -8.82 -11.30 8.89
N SER A 110 -8.11 -10.23 8.58
CA SER A 110 -8.69 -9.09 7.82
C SER A 110 -8.99 -9.43 6.37
N LEU A 111 -8.21 -10.34 5.79
CA LEU A 111 -8.38 -10.83 4.42
C LEU A 111 -8.45 -12.36 4.43
N LYS A 112 -9.46 -12.91 3.80
CA LYS A 112 -9.59 -14.34 3.51
C LYS A 112 -10.18 -14.51 2.11
N PRO A 113 -9.39 -14.26 1.04
CA PRO A 113 -9.88 -14.32 -0.33
C PRO A 113 -10.22 -15.75 -0.73
N LYS A 114 -11.23 -15.90 -1.59
CA LYS A 114 -11.45 -17.15 -2.29
C LYS A 114 -10.41 -17.27 -3.40
N ILE A 115 -9.48 -18.21 -3.27
CA ILE A 115 -8.47 -18.50 -4.29
C ILE A 115 -9.02 -19.59 -5.22
N THR A 116 -8.78 -19.40 -6.51
CA THR A 116 -9.04 -20.41 -7.54
C THR A 116 -7.77 -20.58 -8.34
N LEU A 117 -7.18 -21.77 -8.27
CA LEU A 117 -6.02 -22.12 -9.06
C LEU A 117 -6.43 -22.29 -10.53
N ARG A 118 -5.56 -21.87 -11.45
CA ARG A 118 -5.77 -22.04 -12.89
C ARG A 118 -5.31 -23.42 -13.33
N ASP A 119 -5.91 -23.89 -14.41
CA ASP A 119 -5.39 -25.08 -15.09
C ASP A 119 -3.93 -24.87 -15.46
N ARG A 120 -3.04 -25.82 -15.07
CA ARG A 120 -1.60 -25.77 -15.28
C ARG A 120 -0.85 -24.69 -14.50
N GLU A 121 -1.45 -24.13 -13.47
CA GLU A 121 -0.70 -23.30 -12.52
C GLU A 121 0.26 -24.20 -11.73
N VAL A 122 1.55 -23.88 -11.74
CA VAL A 122 2.59 -24.70 -11.10
C VAL A 122 3.30 -23.97 -9.97
N LEU A 123 3.12 -22.65 -9.89
CA LEU A 123 3.76 -21.81 -8.88
C LEU A 123 2.89 -20.59 -8.58
N SER A 124 2.72 -20.31 -7.29
CA SER A 124 2.08 -19.08 -6.80
C SER A 124 3.01 -18.34 -5.84
N ILE A 125 3.18 -17.04 -6.06
CA ILE A 125 3.87 -16.13 -5.16
C ILE A 125 2.82 -15.28 -4.45
N ILE A 126 2.78 -15.35 -3.13
CA ILE A 126 1.82 -14.61 -2.33
C ILE A 126 2.59 -13.71 -1.37
N ASN A 127 2.29 -12.42 -1.42
CA ASN A 127 2.70 -11.45 -0.42
C ASN A 127 1.48 -10.90 0.29
N THR A 128 1.60 -10.67 1.59
CA THR A 128 0.62 -9.94 2.39
C THR A 128 1.29 -8.76 3.06
N VAL A 129 0.57 -7.65 3.12
CA VAL A 129 0.91 -6.50 3.97
C VAL A 129 -0.29 -6.22 4.86
N TYR A 130 -0.04 -6.18 6.15
CA TYR A 130 -0.98 -5.85 7.19
C TYR A 130 -0.52 -4.59 7.90
N ALA A 131 -1.45 -3.68 8.21
CA ALA A 131 -1.19 -2.52 9.04
C ALA A 131 -2.40 -2.17 9.88
N ASP A 132 -2.17 -1.92 11.17
CA ASP A 132 -3.12 -1.40 12.16
C ASP A 132 -2.50 -0.15 12.77
N GLY A 133 -2.78 1.03 12.18
CA GLY A 133 -2.28 2.33 12.64
C GLY A 133 -3.19 2.90 13.70
N ARG A 134 -2.70 3.02 14.93
CA ARG A 134 -3.41 3.72 16.02
C ARG A 134 -3.05 5.19 15.97
N TRP A 135 -4.08 6.05 15.98
CA TRP A 135 -3.79 7.48 16.03
C TRP A 135 -2.96 7.83 17.26
N LYS A 136 -1.96 8.66 17.08
CA LYS A 136 -1.24 9.27 18.20
C LYS A 136 -2.20 10.09 19.07
N ASP A 137 -3.10 10.78 18.41
CA ASP A 137 -4.17 11.59 19.01
C ASP A 137 -5.53 11.15 18.43
N PRO A 138 -6.26 10.21 19.07
CA PRO A 138 -7.50 9.65 18.54
C PRO A 138 -8.61 10.68 18.41
N PHE A 139 -9.50 10.52 17.44
CA PHE A 139 -10.75 11.28 17.38
C PHE A 139 -11.67 10.85 18.54
N GLU A 140 -12.45 11.80 19.06
CA GLU A 140 -13.42 11.49 20.11
C GLU A 140 -14.74 11.05 19.48
N GLU A 141 -15.28 9.89 19.90
CA GLU A 141 -16.54 9.35 19.37
C GLU A 141 -17.71 10.34 19.54
N GLN A 142 -17.73 11.08 20.65
CA GLN A 142 -18.75 12.10 20.92
C GLN A 142 -18.66 13.33 19.98
N SER A 143 -17.53 13.51 19.32
CA SER A 143 -17.31 14.57 18.33
C SER A 143 -17.61 14.08 16.90
N THR A 144 -18.00 12.80 16.73
CA THR A 144 -18.43 12.27 15.44
C THR A 144 -19.92 12.54 15.25
N GLY A 145 -20.25 13.20 14.16
CA GLY A 145 -21.63 13.52 13.77
C GLY A 145 -21.93 13.10 12.33
N ASN A 146 -23.19 13.01 11.96
CA ASN A 146 -23.55 12.80 10.56
C ASN A 146 -23.26 14.05 9.73
N GLY A 147 -22.64 13.85 8.58
CA GLY A 147 -22.37 14.88 7.57
C GLY A 147 -22.58 14.36 6.17
N THR A 148 -22.60 15.27 5.21
CA THR A 148 -22.76 14.92 3.80
C THR A 148 -21.41 14.69 3.16
N PHE A 149 -21.25 13.56 2.47
CA PHE A 149 -20.14 13.30 1.55
C PHE A 149 -20.68 13.43 0.12
N HIS A 150 -20.08 14.32 -0.67
CA HIS A 150 -20.44 14.61 -2.05
C HIS A 150 -19.66 13.69 -3.00
N GLY A 151 -20.13 12.43 -3.12
CA GLY A 151 -19.49 11.42 -3.98
C GLY A 151 -19.86 11.60 -5.47
N GLU A 152 -19.09 10.92 -6.33
CA GLU A 152 -19.37 10.93 -7.79
C GLU A 152 -20.72 10.29 -8.13
N ALA A 153 -21.17 9.30 -7.35
CA ALA A 153 -22.48 8.66 -7.52
C ALA A 153 -23.62 9.44 -6.85
N GLY A 154 -23.32 10.55 -6.18
CA GLY A 154 -24.26 11.41 -5.46
C GLY A 154 -23.93 11.57 -3.97
N ASP A 155 -24.72 12.36 -3.30
CA ASP A 155 -24.56 12.69 -1.88
C ASP A 155 -24.91 11.52 -0.97
N ALA A 156 -24.08 11.30 0.06
CA ALA A 156 -24.32 10.29 1.08
C ALA A 156 -24.18 10.89 2.49
N GLN A 157 -25.04 10.44 3.42
CA GLN A 157 -24.89 10.77 4.84
C GLN A 157 -23.95 9.75 5.47
N VAL A 158 -22.84 10.23 6.03
CA VAL A 158 -21.81 9.39 6.65
C VAL A 158 -21.38 9.96 8.00
N PRO A 159 -20.88 9.12 8.93
CA PRO A 159 -20.27 9.60 10.14
C PRO A 159 -19.01 10.40 9.83
N MET A 160 -18.96 11.66 10.23
CA MET A 160 -17.82 12.57 10.12
C MET A 160 -17.17 12.72 11.49
N MET A 161 -15.93 12.32 11.61
CA MET A 161 -15.08 12.47 12.79
C MET A 161 -14.49 13.89 12.80
N HIS A 162 -14.47 14.55 13.96
CA HIS A 162 -13.92 15.89 14.10
C HIS A 162 -12.82 15.93 15.15
N ARG A 163 -11.69 16.57 14.80
CA ARG A 163 -10.62 16.87 15.74
C ARG A 163 -9.81 18.10 15.31
N THR A 164 -9.45 18.92 16.30
CA THR A 164 -8.45 19.98 16.13
C THR A 164 -7.07 19.46 16.51
N PHE A 165 -6.13 19.58 15.62
CA PHE A 165 -4.71 19.29 15.84
C PHE A 165 -3.96 20.60 15.99
N SER A 166 -3.29 20.81 17.12
CA SER A 166 -2.54 22.03 17.41
C SER A 166 -1.26 22.18 16.56
N GLN A 167 -0.74 21.06 16.11
CA GLN A 167 0.44 20.98 15.23
C GLN A 167 0.25 19.80 14.26
N MET A 168 0.15 20.08 12.97
CA MET A 168 -0.05 19.08 11.93
C MET A 168 0.71 19.46 10.67
N ALA A 169 1.30 18.49 9.99
CA ALA A 169 1.83 18.67 8.66
C ALA A 169 0.65 18.94 7.69
N TYR A 170 0.66 20.12 7.11
CA TYR A 170 -0.31 20.57 6.13
C TYR A 170 0.43 21.07 4.89
N GLY A 171 -0.08 20.75 3.72
CA GLY A 171 0.47 21.17 2.45
C GLY A 171 -0.61 21.45 1.42
N HIS A 172 -0.27 22.23 0.41
CA HIS A 172 -1.10 22.48 -0.77
C HIS A 172 -0.18 22.85 -1.94
N ASP A 173 -0.67 22.76 -3.17
CA ASP A 173 0.05 23.30 -4.32
C ASP A 173 -0.14 24.82 -4.46
N GLU A 174 0.66 25.47 -5.29
CA GLU A 174 0.61 26.92 -5.46
C GLU A 174 -0.73 27.43 -6.01
N TYR A 175 -1.49 26.57 -6.69
CA TYR A 175 -2.80 26.90 -7.30
C TYR A 175 -3.98 26.48 -6.44
N ASN A 176 -3.73 25.83 -5.27
CA ASN A 176 -4.75 25.25 -4.40
C ASN A 176 -5.65 24.24 -5.14
N THR A 177 -5.10 23.47 -6.07
CA THR A 177 -5.81 22.40 -6.75
C THR A 177 -5.93 21.16 -5.88
N TRP A 178 -5.16 21.05 -4.81
CA TRP A 178 -5.29 20.05 -3.75
C TRP A 178 -4.71 20.57 -2.44
N GLN A 179 -5.13 19.93 -1.36
CA GLN A 179 -4.62 20.11 -0.01
C GLN A 179 -4.24 18.74 0.59
N ARG A 180 -3.28 18.71 1.50
CA ARG A 180 -2.82 17.50 2.19
C ARG A 180 -2.68 17.71 3.69
N VAL A 181 -3.08 16.69 4.47
CA VAL A 181 -2.72 16.53 5.89
C VAL A 181 -2.10 15.17 6.14
N GLU A 182 -1.29 15.07 7.18
CA GLU A 182 -0.71 13.82 7.66
C GLU A 182 -1.15 13.59 9.10
N ILE A 183 -2.10 12.64 9.29
CA ILE A 183 -2.62 12.31 10.62
C ILE A 183 -1.69 11.27 11.25
N PRO A 184 -0.98 11.59 12.34
CA PRO A 184 0.08 10.75 12.85
C PRO A 184 -0.46 9.51 13.59
N PHE A 185 0.21 8.38 13.38
CA PHE A 185 0.09 7.18 14.21
C PHE A 185 1.03 7.23 15.40
N ASP A 186 0.76 6.40 16.40
CA ASP A 186 1.55 6.31 17.64
C ASP A 186 2.94 5.68 17.44
N ASN A 187 3.16 5.01 16.31
CA ASN A 187 4.46 4.45 15.92
C ASN A 187 5.35 5.42 15.12
N GLY A 188 4.87 6.61 14.81
CA GLY A 188 5.59 7.61 14.01
C GLY A 188 5.27 7.60 12.51
N GLY A 189 4.50 6.62 12.02
CA GLY A 189 3.90 6.66 10.69
C GLY A 189 2.70 7.61 10.64
N ASN A 190 2.03 7.68 9.49
CA ASN A 190 0.86 8.53 9.32
C ASN A 190 -0.14 8.00 8.30
N LEU A 191 -1.36 8.52 8.34
CA LEU A 191 -2.30 8.48 7.24
C LEU A 191 -2.25 9.85 6.53
N ALA A 192 -1.66 9.88 5.35
CA ALA A 192 -1.72 11.05 4.49
C ALA A 192 -3.06 11.07 3.75
N ILE A 193 -3.77 12.20 3.85
CA ILE A 193 -5.01 12.46 3.10
C ILE A 193 -4.73 13.60 2.13
N VAL A 194 -4.94 13.36 0.86
CA VAL A 194 -4.90 14.38 -0.19
C VAL A 194 -6.32 14.65 -0.66
N LEU A 195 -6.75 15.90 -0.52
CA LEU A 195 -8.07 16.36 -0.88
C LEU A 195 -7.99 17.27 -2.10
N PRO A 196 -8.30 16.78 -3.31
CA PRO A 196 -8.37 17.61 -4.50
C PRO A 196 -9.46 18.68 -4.38
N ALA A 197 -9.23 19.84 -4.96
CA ALA A 197 -10.28 20.82 -5.18
C ALA A 197 -11.36 20.24 -6.11
N GLU A 198 -12.56 20.81 -6.08
CA GLU A 198 -13.67 20.36 -6.92
C GLU A 198 -13.27 20.36 -8.40
N GLY A 199 -13.50 19.24 -9.09
CA GLY A 199 -13.15 19.03 -10.51
C GLY A 199 -11.70 18.63 -10.77
N HIS A 200 -10.80 18.60 -9.78
CA HIS A 200 -9.36 18.27 -9.96
C HIS A 200 -8.99 16.82 -9.59
N PHE A 201 -9.95 16.01 -9.16
CA PHE A 201 -9.66 14.65 -8.70
C PHE A 201 -9.04 13.76 -9.80
N ASP A 202 -9.66 13.69 -10.98
CA ASP A 202 -9.18 12.82 -12.07
C ASP A 202 -7.86 13.31 -12.67
N GLU A 203 -7.65 14.62 -12.71
CA GLU A 203 -6.38 15.21 -13.14
C GLU A 203 -5.23 14.79 -12.20
N LEU A 204 -5.47 14.85 -10.89
CA LEU A 204 -4.47 14.45 -9.90
C LEU A 204 -4.27 12.93 -9.88
N ALA A 205 -5.37 12.15 -9.86
CA ALA A 205 -5.32 10.69 -9.78
C ALA A 205 -4.73 10.03 -11.03
N GLY A 206 -4.84 10.68 -12.19
CA GLY A 206 -4.34 10.19 -13.47
C GLY A 206 -2.88 10.53 -13.77
N ASP A 207 -2.22 11.33 -12.94
CA ASP A 207 -0.86 11.82 -13.16
C ASP A 207 0.09 11.34 -12.04
N ALA A 208 0.99 10.41 -12.38
CA ALA A 208 1.89 9.79 -11.41
C ALA A 208 2.88 10.80 -10.79
N GLU A 209 3.30 11.82 -11.53
CA GLU A 209 4.19 12.86 -11.02
C GLU A 209 3.45 13.74 -10.01
N LYS A 210 2.24 14.21 -10.35
CA LYS A 210 1.39 14.97 -9.43
C LYS A 210 1.03 14.19 -8.18
N LEU A 211 0.73 12.89 -8.30
CA LEU A 211 0.50 12.00 -7.15
C LEU A 211 1.72 11.90 -6.26
N SER A 212 2.91 11.70 -6.84
CA SER A 212 4.17 11.66 -6.11
C SER A 212 4.39 12.95 -5.32
N TRP A 213 4.10 14.08 -5.91
CA TRP A 213 4.19 15.38 -5.26
C TRP A 213 3.14 15.55 -4.16
N ALA A 214 1.89 15.23 -4.45
CA ALA A 214 0.81 15.37 -3.49
C ALA A 214 1.00 14.50 -2.24
N PHE A 215 1.60 13.32 -2.38
CA PHE A 215 1.94 12.44 -1.24
C PHE A 215 3.33 12.72 -0.64
N GLY A 216 4.12 13.63 -1.20
CA GLY A 216 5.47 13.91 -0.70
C GLY A 216 6.48 12.79 -0.94
N THR A 217 6.17 11.86 -1.84
CA THR A 217 7.05 10.75 -2.22
C THR A 217 7.87 11.16 -3.45
N CYS A 218 8.81 12.06 -3.29
CA CYS A 218 9.66 12.53 -4.38
C CYS A 218 10.64 11.45 -4.83
N SER A 219 10.91 11.42 -6.13
CA SER A 219 12.00 10.60 -6.67
C SER A 219 13.33 11.01 -6.05
N THR A 220 14.06 10.06 -5.47
CA THR A 220 15.41 10.23 -4.91
C THR A 220 16.45 10.69 -5.94
N ALA A 221 16.11 10.76 -7.21
CA ALA A 221 16.98 11.26 -8.28
C ALA A 221 17.35 12.75 -8.10
N SER A 222 16.62 13.51 -7.29
CA SER A 222 16.85 14.95 -7.04
C SER A 222 17.48 15.24 -5.69
N LEU A 223 17.67 14.24 -4.82
CA LEU A 223 18.18 14.44 -3.45
C LEU A 223 19.52 13.73 -3.30
N GLY A 224 20.54 14.48 -2.81
CA GLY A 224 21.83 13.92 -2.46
C GLY A 224 21.73 12.83 -1.39
N GLU A 225 22.75 11.98 -1.29
CA GLU A 225 22.83 10.85 -0.37
C GLU A 225 22.35 11.22 1.04
N GLY A 226 21.30 10.56 1.52
CA GLY A 226 20.82 10.62 2.91
C GLY A 226 19.51 11.35 3.18
N ALA A 227 18.81 11.90 2.18
CA ALA A 227 17.53 12.56 2.39
C ALA A 227 16.36 11.62 2.07
N MET A 228 15.75 11.02 3.08
CA MET A 228 14.42 10.46 3.00
C MET A 228 13.40 11.57 3.27
N GLY A 229 12.71 11.99 2.24
CA GLY A 229 11.67 13.04 2.29
C GLY A 229 12.01 14.24 1.42
N CYS A 230 10.99 14.77 0.75
CA CYS A 230 11.14 16.01 0.01
C CYS A 230 11.30 17.16 1.00
N ALA A 231 12.45 17.82 1.01
CA ALA A 231 12.56 19.09 1.70
C ALA A 231 11.59 20.09 1.06
N ALA A 232 10.67 20.63 1.84
CA ALA A 232 9.64 21.57 1.38
C ALA A 232 10.22 22.78 0.63
N ASP A 233 11.47 23.12 0.92
CA ASP A 233 12.17 24.29 0.38
C ASP A 233 12.77 24.10 -1.02
N SER A 234 12.72 22.89 -1.58
CA SER A 234 13.43 22.59 -2.85
C SER A 234 12.52 22.30 -4.05
N MET A 235 11.20 22.44 -3.90
CA MET A 235 10.24 22.14 -4.98
C MET A 235 9.62 23.40 -5.57
N PRO A 236 9.88 23.69 -6.85
CA PRO A 236 9.16 24.76 -7.54
C PRO A 236 7.66 24.43 -7.60
N GLY A 237 6.81 25.32 -7.10
CA GLY A 237 5.35 25.16 -7.15
C GLY A 237 4.71 24.51 -5.93
N TRP A 238 5.46 24.18 -4.88
CA TRP A 238 4.92 23.73 -3.61
C TRP A 238 4.62 24.91 -2.69
N GLY A 239 3.34 25.10 -2.38
CA GLY A 239 2.95 25.91 -1.25
C GLY A 239 3.49 25.26 0.05
N VAL A 240 3.97 26.09 0.92
CA VAL A 240 4.72 25.77 2.14
C VAL A 240 4.13 24.58 2.91
N SER A 241 4.90 23.52 3.09
CA SER A 241 4.62 22.53 4.14
C SER A 241 4.96 23.18 5.47
N VAL A 242 3.97 23.53 6.27
CA VAL A 242 4.18 24.17 7.57
C VAL A 242 4.03 23.12 8.67
N ASN A 243 5.13 22.68 9.23
CA ASN A 243 5.18 21.80 10.39
C ASN A 243 4.75 22.50 11.68
N SER A 244 3.63 23.20 11.72
CA SER A 244 3.14 23.85 12.96
C SER A 244 1.83 24.60 12.75
N VAL A 245 0.99 24.12 11.84
CA VAL A 245 -0.33 24.70 11.58
C VAL A 245 -1.36 24.04 12.47
N MET A 246 -2.25 24.84 13.05
CA MET A 246 -3.46 24.30 13.67
C MET A 246 -4.44 23.89 12.58
N VAL A 247 -4.88 22.64 12.57
CA VAL A 247 -5.81 22.12 11.58
C VAL A 247 -7.04 21.54 12.25
N ASN A 248 -8.21 22.04 11.86
CA ASN A 248 -9.49 21.44 12.19
C ASN A 248 -9.81 20.39 11.14
N VAL A 249 -9.62 19.13 11.48
CA VAL A 249 -9.87 18.01 10.58
C VAL A 249 -11.28 17.49 10.75
N THR A 250 -12.00 17.41 9.63
CA THR A 250 -13.25 16.66 9.49
C THR A 250 -13.00 15.52 8.50
N LEU A 251 -13.06 14.27 8.97
CA LEU A 251 -12.75 13.07 8.19
C LEU A 251 -13.89 12.05 8.29
N PRO A 252 -14.43 11.53 7.19
CA PRO A 252 -15.42 10.47 7.25
C PRO A 252 -14.85 9.18 7.85
N ARG A 253 -15.68 8.41 8.58
CA ARG A 253 -15.40 6.99 8.76
C ARG A 253 -15.54 6.30 7.40
N PHE A 254 -14.60 5.43 7.06
CA PHE A 254 -14.73 4.65 5.83
C PHE A 254 -14.08 3.28 5.95
N THR A 255 -14.61 2.36 5.16
CA THR A 255 -14.01 1.04 4.92
C THR A 255 -13.96 0.84 3.42
N ILE A 256 -12.79 0.49 2.91
CA ILE A 256 -12.59 0.15 1.50
C ILE A 256 -12.07 -1.29 1.45
N ASP A 257 -12.81 -2.13 0.76
CA ASP A 257 -12.41 -3.47 0.34
C ASP A 257 -12.15 -3.42 -1.16
N SER A 258 -10.97 -3.82 -1.58
CA SER A 258 -10.61 -3.84 -3.01
C SER A 258 -10.00 -5.19 -3.39
N MET A 259 -10.51 -5.78 -4.46
CA MET A 259 -9.90 -6.92 -5.14
C MET A 259 -9.55 -6.46 -6.56
N PHE A 260 -8.28 -6.52 -6.88
CA PHE A 260 -7.81 -6.09 -8.19
C PHE A 260 -8.04 -7.17 -9.22
N ASP A 261 -8.61 -6.78 -10.35
CA ASP A 261 -8.75 -7.67 -11.49
C ASP A 261 -7.39 -8.02 -12.08
N SER A 262 -7.13 -9.32 -12.21
CA SER A 262 -5.82 -9.82 -12.65
C SER A 262 -5.48 -9.41 -14.07
N GLU A 263 -6.45 -9.45 -14.99
CA GLU A 263 -6.21 -9.08 -16.39
C GLU A 263 -5.93 -7.59 -16.54
N ALA A 264 -6.71 -6.74 -15.84
CA ALA A 264 -6.50 -5.31 -15.81
C ALA A 264 -5.14 -4.95 -15.19
N THR A 265 -4.73 -5.66 -14.15
CA THR A 265 -3.44 -5.47 -13.49
C THR A 265 -2.27 -5.84 -14.40
N ILE A 266 -2.34 -6.99 -15.08
CA ILE A 266 -1.34 -7.41 -16.07
C ILE A 266 -1.23 -6.38 -17.19
N LYS A 267 -2.36 -5.95 -17.78
CA LYS A 267 -2.38 -4.91 -18.81
C LYS A 267 -1.76 -3.59 -18.35
N ALA A 268 -1.91 -3.23 -17.09
CA ALA A 268 -1.26 -2.05 -16.53
C ALA A 268 0.28 -2.22 -16.51
N PHE A 269 0.78 -3.37 -16.09
CA PHE A 269 2.22 -3.64 -16.10
C PHE A 269 2.80 -3.75 -17.52
N GLU A 270 2.06 -4.32 -18.47
CA GLU A 270 2.46 -4.33 -19.88
C GLU A 270 2.63 -2.90 -20.42
N LYS A 271 1.73 -1.98 -20.08
CA LYS A 271 1.85 -0.55 -20.44
C LYS A 271 3.06 0.13 -19.79
N LEU A 272 3.51 -0.38 -18.64
CA LEU A 272 4.69 0.09 -17.93
C LEU A 272 5.99 -0.59 -18.40
N GLY A 273 5.92 -1.43 -19.47
CA GLY A 273 7.06 -2.04 -20.11
C GLY A 273 7.41 -3.46 -19.67
N VAL A 274 6.61 -4.08 -18.80
CA VAL A 274 6.78 -5.50 -18.43
C VAL A 274 5.85 -6.35 -19.28
N THR A 275 6.36 -6.89 -20.38
CA THR A 275 5.59 -7.71 -21.33
C THR A 275 5.96 -9.18 -21.27
N ASP A 276 7.25 -9.48 -21.22
CA ASP A 276 7.76 -10.85 -21.34
C ASP A 276 7.30 -11.73 -20.17
N ALA A 277 7.30 -11.19 -18.94
CA ALA A 277 6.91 -11.93 -17.73
C ALA A 277 5.51 -12.55 -17.80
N PHE A 278 4.62 -11.98 -18.60
CA PHE A 278 3.22 -12.41 -18.76
C PHE A 278 2.97 -13.21 -20.04
N SER A 279 3.98 -13.36 -20.90
CA SER A 279 3.91 -14.08 -22.17
C SER A 279 4.43 -15.51 -22.02
N ALA A 280 3.60 -16.50 -22.29
CA ALA A 280 4.03 -17.91 -22.26
C ALA A 280 5.18 -18.23 -23.23
N GLY A 281 5.34 -17.43 -24.30
CA GLY A 281 6.40 -17.63 -25.32
C GLY A 281 7.70 -16.90 -25.00
N ASP A 282 7.65 -15.76 -24.28
CA ASP A 282 8.78 -14.86 -24.13
C ASP A 282 9.33 -14.82 -22.70
N ALA A 283 8.54 -15.26 -21.69
CA ALA A 283 8.97 -15.29 -20.30
C ALA A 283 10.20 -16.20 -20.11
N ASP A 284 11.16 -15.72 -19.34
CA ASP A 284 12.33 -16.49 -18.94
C ASP A 284 12.44 -16.51 -17.40
N PHE A 285 11.82 -17.53 -16.81
CA PHE A 285 11.91 -17.84 -15.38
C PHE A 285 12.72 -19.11 -15.12
N THR A 286 13.70 -19.39 -15.97
CA THR A 286 14.53 -20.60 -15.90
C THR A 286 15.34 -20.74 -14.61
N LYS A 287 15.44 -19.68 -13.80
CA LYS A 287 16.06 -19.75 -12.46
C LYS A 287 15.11 -20.15 -11.35
N MET A 288 13.78 -20.16 -11.58
CA MET A 288 12.81 -20.50 -10.54
C MET A 288 12.69 -22.00 -10.31
N ILE A 289 12.56 -22.76 -11.37
CA ILE A 289 12.31 -24.20 -11.32
C ILE A 289 13.44 -24.98 -11.97
N ASP A 290 13.67 -26.18 -11.47
CA ASP A 290 14.56 -27.12 -12.11
C ASP A 290 13.86 -27.72 -13.34
N THR A 291 14.20 -27.21 -14.52
CA THR A 291 13.54 -27.56 -15.80
C THR A 291 13.88 -28.97 -16.32
N GLY A 292 14.59 -29.79 -15.53
CA GLY A 292 15.09 -31.10 -15.96
C GLY A 292 14.02 -32.13 -16.38
N SER A 293 12.73 -31.87 -16.20
CA SER A 293 11.69 -32.87 -16.43
C SER A 293 10.53 -32.46 -17.33
N HIS A 294 10.19 -31.19 -17.52
CA HIS A 294 8.90 -30.82 -18.10
C HIS A 294 8.94 -29.92 -19.34
N GLY A 295 10.06 -29.27 -19.67
CA GLY A 295 10.21 -28.51 -20.94
C GLY A 295 9.22 -27.36 -21.16
N GLU A 296 8.36 -27.06 -20.17
CA GLU A 296 7.37 -25.99 -20.25
C GLU A 296 7.95 -24.67 -19.76
N ASN A 297 7.56 -23.57 -20.41
CA ASN A 297 8.01 -22.25 -20.04
C ASN A 297 7.12 -21.69 -18.93
N LEU A 298 7.71 -21.28 -17.82
CA LEU A 298 6.99 -20.66 -16.71
C LEU A 298 6.74 -19.18 -17.00
N TYR A 299 5.53 -18.71 -16.78
CA TYR A 299 5.16 -17.30 -16.90
C TYR A 299 4.16 -16.90 -15.82
N ILE A 300 4.04 -15.60 -15.55
CA ILE A 300 3.05 -15.07 -14.59
C ILE A 300 1.69 -15.04 -15.27
N GLY A 301 0.86 -16.03 -14.98
CA GLY A 301 -0.48 -16.15 -15.55
C GLY A 301 -1.54 -15.32 -14.82
N SER A 302 -1.33 -15.00 -13.54
CA SER A 302 -2.26 -14.23 -12.72
C SER A 302 -1.56 -13.41 -11.64
N ILE A 303 -2.22 -12.32 -11.26
CA ILE A 303 -1.83 -11.50 -10.11
C ILE A 303 -3.08 -11.36 -9.24
N LEU A 304 -2.99 -11.79 -7.98
CA LEU A 304 -4.06 -11.60 -7.01
C LEU A 304 -3.62 -10.57 -5.98
N GLN A 305 -4.33 -9.47 -5.89
CA GLN A 305 -4.14 -8.51 -4.83
C GLN A 305 -5.49 -8.11 -4.22
N GLY A 306 -5.63 -8.37 -2.91
CA GLY A 306 -6.73 -7.87 -2.11
C GLY A 306 -6.21 -6.87 -1.08
N THR A 307 -6.95 -5.80 -0.84
CA THR A 307 -6.66 -4.84 0.21
C THR A 307 -7.92 -4.48 0.96
N ARG A 308 -7.77 -4.30 2.27
CA ARG A 308 -8.81 -3.73 3.13
C ARG A 308 -8.20 -2.64 3.98
N ILE A 309 -8.85 -1.49 4.02
CA ILE A 309 -8.56 -0.43 4.97
C ILE A 309 -9.85 -0.01 5.67
N GLU A 310 -9.79 0.20 6.96
CA GLU A 310 -10.87 0.73 7.79
C GLU A 310 -10.33 1.89 8.59
N VAL A 311 -10.97 3.05 8.49
CA VAL A 311 -10.60 4.28 9.19
C VAL A 311 -11.73 4.68 10.11
N ASN A 312 -11.41 4.81 11.40
CA ASN A 312 -12.33 5.18 12.46
C ASN A 312 -11.63 6.05 13.53
N GLU A 313 -12.29 6.36 14.62
CA GLU A 313 -11.80 7.25 15.68
C GLU A 313 -10.52 6.75 16.37
N ALA A 314 -10.31 5.44 16.41
CA ALA A 314 -9.15 4.83 17.06
C ALA A 314 -7.91 4.78 16.18
N GLY A 315 -8.10 4.77 14.85
CA GLY A 315 -7.01 4.60 13.91
C GLY A 315 -7.44 4.24 12.49
N ALA A 316 -6.46 3.90 11.72
CA ALA A 316 -6.64 3.20 10.45
C ALA A 316 -6.46 1.71 10.72
N LYS A 317 -7.49 1.08 11.05
CA LYS A 317 -7.97 -0.25 11.38
C LYS A 317 -8.49 -0.45 12.80
N ALA A 318 -9.31 -1.45 12.99
CA ALA A 318 -10.27 -1.62 14.04
C ALA A 318 -9.75 -2.18 15.38
N MET A 319 -10.45 -1.72 16.38
CA MET A 319 -10.88 -2.30 17.66
C MET A 319 -9.92 -2.23 18.84
N SER A 320 -10.24 -1.33 19.66
CA SER A 320 -10.36 -1.31 21.12
C SER A 320 -9.90 0.00 21.74
N PHE A 321 -10.76 0.56 22.57
CA PHE A 321 -10.71 1.88 23.19
C PHE A 321 -9.77 1.93 24.40
N THR A 322 -8.96 3.00 24.50
CA THR A 322 -8.37 3.46 25.76
C THR A 322 -8.20 4.98 25.73
N LYS A 323 -8.80 5.66 26.69
CA LYS A 323 -8.81 7.13 26.83
C LYS A 323 -7.46 7.63 27.35
N VAL A 324 -6.85 8.60 26.67
CA VAL A 324 -5.74 9.40 27.19
C VAL A 324 -6.09 10.88 26.98
N GLY A 325 -6.01 11.65 28.07
CA GLY A 325 -6.30 13.09 28.04
C GLY A 325 -5.10 13.90 27.57
N ALA A 326 -5.34 15.01 26.88
CA ALA A 326 -4.33 15.92 26.37
C ALA A 326 -4.46 17.30 27.02
N ASP A 327 -3.31 17.92 27.29
CA ASP A 327 -3.17 19.29 27.80
C ASP A 327 -2.83 20.25 26.67
N SER A 328 -3.38 21.48 26.74
CA SER A 328 -3.28 22.52 25.74
C SER A 328 -2.20 23.55 26.09
N VAL A 329 -1.45 24.02 25.08
CA VAL A 329 -0.70 25.26 25.15
C VAL A 329 -0.94 26.05 23.88
N SER A 330 -1.33 27.31 24.01
CA SER A 330 -1.74 28.17 22.91
C SER A 330 -0.65 29.13 22.46
N ALA A 331 -0.45 29.24 21.17
CA ALA A 331 0.01 30.44 20.47
C ALA A 331 -0.87 30.64 19.24
N PRO A 332 -1.12 31.87 18.77
CA PRO A 332 -1.94 32.07 17.57
C PRO A 332 -1.18 31.57 16.36
N VAL A 333 -1.73 30.55 15.74
CA VAL A 333 -1.26 29.92 14.52
C VAL A 333 -2.39 30.05 13.51
N ASP A 334 -2.07 30.19 12.23
CA ASP A 334 -3.07 30.14 11.18
C ASP A 334 -3.91 28.86 11.35
N ASN A 335 -5.21 29.04 11.39
CA ASN A 335 -6.17 27.97 11.60
C ASN A 335 -6.68 27.51 10.24
N VAL A 336 -6.42 26.26 9.89
CA VAL A 336 -6.83 25.65 8.63
C VAL A 336 -8.03 24.74 8.86
N GLU A 337 -9.07 24.90 8.05
CA GLU A 337 -10.20 23.96 7.97
C GLU A 337 -9.91 22.93 6.89
N PHE A 338 -9.87 21.65 7.26
CA PHE A 338 -9.63 20.54 6.35
C PHE A 338 -10.79 19.55 6.42
N THR A 339 -11.78 19.75 5.56
CA THR A 339 -13.03 18.96 5.53
C THR A 339 -13.03 18.02 4.36
N VAL A 340 -12.96 16.71 4.64
CA VAL A 340 -12.96 15.63 3.66
C VAL A 340 -14.40 15.21 3.36
N ASP A 341 -15.09 16.02 2.59
CA ASP A 341 -16.51 15.88 2.23
C ASP A 341 -16.77 15.49 0.78
N ARG A 342 -15.72 15.17 0.01
CA ARG A 342 -15.75 14.87 -1.42
C ARG A 342 -14.66 13.88 -1.78
N PRO A 343 -14.57 13.38 -3.04
CA PRO A 343 -13.55 12.43 -3.46
C PRO A 343 -12.14 12.83 -3.04
N PHE A 344 -11.41 11.89 -2.43
CA PHE A 344 -10.08 12.11 -1.89
C PHE A 344 -9.17 10.90 -2.13
N LEU A 345 -7.86 11.13 -1.96
CA LEU A 345 -6.83 10.11 -2.00
C LEU A 345 -6.24 9.93 -0.61
N TYR A 346 -5.77 8.72 -0.31
CA TYR A 346 -5.10 8.44 0.94
C TYR A 346 -3.85 7.57 0.74
N SER A 347 -2.91 7.67 1.66
CA SER A 347 -1.77 6.77 1.77
C SER A 347 -1.50 6.44 3.23
N TYR A 348 -1.36 5.14 3.54
CA TYR A 348 -0.83 4.67 4.81
C TYR A 348 0.69 4.61 4.69
N VAL A 349 1.39 5.42 5.48
CA VAL A 349 2.85 5.60 5.38
C VAL A 349 3.52 5.12 6.66
N THR A 350 4.59 4.33 6.51
CA THR A 350 5.41 3.86 7.65
C THR A 350 6.22 5.01 8.27
N PRO A 351 6.79 4.83 9.48
CA PRO A 351 7.72 5.81 10.06
C PRO A 351 8.92 6.17 9.16
N ASP A 352 9.34 5.22 8.31
CA ASP A 352 10.46 5.42 7.38
C ASP A 352 10.00 6.00 6.01
N GLY A 353 8.74 6.42 5.90
CA GLY A 353 8.20 7.06 4.70
C GLY A 353 7.78 6.10 3.58
N ILE A 354 7.63 4.80 3.85
CA ILE A 354 7.23 3.81 2.86
C ILE A 354 5.70 3.78 2.74
N PRO A 355 5.12 3.98 1.54
CA PRO A 355 3.68 3.88 1.33
C PRO A 355 3.25 2.40 1.28
N LEU A 356 2.66 1.90 2.35
CA LEU A 356 2.14 0.53 2.41
C LEU A 356 0.86 0.38 1.59
N PHE A 357 -0.04 1.36 1.71
CA PHE A 357 -1.31 1.41 0.98
C PHE A 357 -1.49 2.79 0.36
N ILE A 358 -2.02 2.80 -0.84
CA ILE A 358 -2.50 4.02 -1.51
C ILE A 358 -3.88 3.70 -2.07
N GLY A 359 -4.81 4.62 -1.94
CA GLY A 359 -6.16 4.43 -2.46
C GLY A 359 -6.88 5.72 -2.78
N ALA A 360 -7.99 5.55 -3.49
CA ALA A 360 -8.90 6.61 -3.89
C ALA A 360 -10.30 6.30 -3.34
N VAL A 361 -10.91 7.26 -2.69
CA VAL A 361 -12.30 7.20 -2.21
C VAL A 361 -13.13 8.14 -3.06
N ARG A 362 -13.93 7.59 -3.96
CA ARG A 362 -14.81 8.36 -4.85
C ARG A 362 -16.24 8.45 -4.34
N ASN A 363 -16.67 7.43 -3.60
CA ASN A 363 -18.02 7.33 -3.05
C ASN A 363 -17.97 6.72 -1.65
N LEU A 364 -18.89 7.14 -0.78
CA LEU A 364 -19.14 6.57 0.54
C LEU A 364 -20.63 6.33 0.73
N GLY A 365 -21.03 5.48 1.71
CA GLY A 365 -22.42 5.35 2.13
C GLY A 365 -23.30 4.43 1.28
N GLY A 366 -22.75 3.63 0.39
CA GLY A 366 -23.47 2.54 -0.27
C GLY A 366 -23.53 1.31 0.63
N VAL A 367 -24.72 0.90 1.08
CA VAL A 367 -24.95 -0.41 1.68
C VAL A 367 -24.75 -1.45 0.56
N GLY A 368 -23.62 -2.19 0.63
CA GLY A 368 -23.41 -3.40 -0.16
C GLY A 368 -23.55 -3.22 -1.68
N GLY A 369 -22.49 -2.81 -2.32
CA GLY A 369 -22.33 -2.86 -3.76
C GLY A 369 -20.95 -3.37 -4.08
N GLU A 370 -20.88 -4.57 -4.61
CA GLU A 370 -19.71 -5.09 -5.32
C GLU A 370 -19.29 -4.07 -6.37
N ASN A 371 -18.04 -3.61 -6.30
CA ASN A 371 -17.35 -2.93 -7.40
C ASN A 371 -16.08 -3.70 -7.75
#